data_c1193e95a0d8bcaf152378e64bb73628
#
_entry.id   c1193e95a0d8bcaf152378e64bb73628
#
_cell.length_a   1.000
_cell.length_b   1.000
_cell.length_c   1.000
_cell.angle_alpha   90.00
_cell.angle_beta   90.00
_cell.angle_gamma   90.00
#
_symmetry.space_group_name_H-M   'P 1'
#
loop_
_entity.id
_entity.type
_entity.pdbx_description
1 polymer ?
#
loop_
_entity_poly.entity_id
_entity_poly.type
_entity_poly.pdbx_seq_one_letter_code
_entity_poly.pdbx_strand_id
1 'polypeptide(L)'
;MTKKIFRSTLLVAVCALLASLVLIMGCLYDYFAGLQSQALRDELTLAASGVSQGGETYLDTIDSNRYRLTWIAPDGTVLYDTQADASTMENHASREEVQQALAAGEGESSRYSQTLLEKTIYVARRMDDGSVLR
;
A
#
# COMPACT_ATOMS: atom_id res chain seq x y z
N MET A 1 32.02 39.69 25.68
CA MET A 1 31.08 38.71 26.29
C MET A 1 29.81 38.56 25.45
N THR A 2 29.20 39.58 24.95
CA THR A 2 27.97 39.58 24.14
C THR A 2 27.99 38.68 22.87
N LYS A 3 29.09 38.67 22.11
CA LYS A 3 29.22 37.81 20.90
C LYS A 3 29.20 36.30 21.20
N LYS A 4 29.73 35.86 22.36
CA LYS A 4 29.69 34.45 22.75
C LYS A 4 28.27 34.03 23.14
N ILE A 5 27.58 34.87 23.90
CA ILE A 5 26.19 34.63 24.33
C ILE A 5 25.28 34.61 23.11
N PHE A 6 25.42 35.56 22.19
CA PHE A 6 24.63 35.62 20.95
C PHE A 6 24.83 34.36 20.11
N ARG A 7 26.06 33.89 19.90
CA ARG A 7 26.33 32.66 19.13
C ARG A 7 25.74 31.42 19.80
N SER A 8 25.80 31.34 21.15
CA SER A 8 25.22 30.22 21.89
C SER A 8 23.68 30.19 21.80
N THR A 9 23.01 31.33 21.95
CA THR A 9 21.56 31.43 21.83
C THR A 9 21.09 31.16 20.40
N LEU A 10 21.82 31.64 19.41
CA LEU A 10 21.55 31.37 18.01
C LEU A 10 21.67 29.86 17.72
N LEU A 11 22.71 29.21 18.21
CA LEU A 11 22.92 27.78 18.01
C LEU A 11 21.80 26.98 18.65
N VAL A 12 21.38 27.27 19.86
CA VAL A 12 20.26 26.62 20.55
C VAL A 12 18.97 26.82 19.77
N ALA A 13 18.70 28.02 19.28
CA ALA A 13 17.50 28.30 18.47
C ALA A 13 17.48 27.50 17.15
N VAL A 14 18.62 27.42 16.46
CA VAL A 14 18.76 26.62 15.23
C VAL A 14 18.57 25.12 15.52
N CYS A 15 19.18 24.59 16.57
CA CYS A 15 19.01 23.20 16.97
C CYS A 15 17.55 22.87 17.31
N ALA A 16 16.87 23.75 18.06
CA ALA A 16 15.46 23.57 18.40
C ALA A 16 14.58 23.60 17.15
N LEU A 17 14.87 24.48 16.20
CA LEU A 17 14.15 24.59 14.93
C LEU A 17 14.35 23.35 14.06
N LEU A 18 15.57 22.84 13.95
CA LEU A 18 15.86 21.60 13.24
C LEU A 18 15.19 20.39 13.89
N ALA A 19 15.23 20.29 15.22
CA ALA A 19 14.56 19.21 15.92
C ALA A 19 13.04 19.23 15.72
N SER A 20 12.41 20.40 15.78
CA SER A 20 10.98 20.55 15.51
C SER A 20 10.63 20.19 14.06
N LEU A 21 11.49 20.57 13.10
CA LEU A 21 11.29 20.23 11.69
C LEU A 21 11.31 18.71 11.47
N VAL A 22 12.26 18.01 12.07
CA VAL A 22 12.37 16.54 11.99
C VAL A 22 11.13 15.88 12.57
N LEU A 23 10.64 16.34 13.71
CA LEU A 23 9.43 15.81 14.35
C LEU A 23 8.20 16.04 13.47
N ILE A 24 8.03 17.23 12.92
CA ILE A 24 6.91 17.56 12.05
C ILE A 24 6.96 16.71 10.78
N MET A 25 8.14 16.56 10.15
CA MET A 25 8.30 15.72 8.96
C MET A 25 7.98 14.26 9.25
N GLY A 26 8.39 13.72 10.41
CA GLY A 26 8.04 12.36 10.84
C GLY A 26 6.53 12.18 10.99
N CYS A 27 5.87 13.07 11.72
CA CYS A 27 4.41 13.03 11.89
C CYS A 27 3.66 13.14 10.57
N LEU A 28 4.09 14.02 9.68
CA LEU A 28 3.47 14.16 8.35
C LEU A 28 3.67 12.92 7.50
N TYR A 29 4.87 12.33 7.54
CA TYR A 29 5.14 11.09 6.80
C TYR A 29 4.22 9.95 7.25
N ASP A 30 4.09 9.72 8.54
CA ASP A 30 3.21 8.67 9.10
C ASP A 30 1.74 8.94 8.77
N TYR A 31 1.32 10.20 8.87
CA TYR A 31 -0.05 10.61 8.52
C TYR A 31 -0.38 10.35 7.05
N PHE A 32 0.48 10.77 6.13
CA PHE A 32 0.27 10.56 4.70
C PHE A 32 0.37 9.08 4.30
N ALA A 33 1.27 8.31 4.92
CA ALA A 33 1.36 6.87 4.69
C ALA A 33 0.05 6.16 5.10
N GLY A 34 -0.50 6.51 6.26
CA GLY A 34 -1.78 5.98 6.73
C GLY A 34 -2.95 6.35 5.81
N LEU A 35 -2.97 7.60 5.33
CA LEU A 35 -4.02 8.06 4.42
C LEU A 35 -3.98 7.33 3.07
N GLN A 36 -2.79 7.09 2.52
CA GLN A 36 -2.63 6.31 1.29
C GLN A 36 -3.10 4.87 1.45
N SER A 37 -2.73 4.22 2.54
CA SER A 37 -3.14 2.84 2.85
C SER A 37 -4.67 2.74 2.97
N GLN A 38 -5.31 3.68 3.65
CA GLN A 38 -6.75 3.71 3.78
C GLN A 38 -7.46 3.94 2.45
N ALA A 39 -7.01 4.90 1.64
CA ALA A 39 -7.56 5.14 0.32
C ALA A 39 -7.49 3.88 -0.57
N LEU A 40 -6.37 3.15 -0.50
CA LEU A 40 -6.18 1.89 -1.24
C LEU A 40 -7.15 0.80 -0.78
N ARG A 41 -7.42 0.68 0.52
CA ARG A 41 -8.40 -0.26 1.09
C ARG A 41 -9.83 0.07 0.69
N ASP A 42 -10.18 1.35 0.69
CA ASP A 42 -11.50 1.81 0.27
C ASP A 42 -11.75 1.50 -1.21
N GLU A 43 -10.76 1.74 -2.06
CA GLU A 43 -10.81 1.41 -3.48
C GLU A 43 -10.89 -0.10 -3.73
N LEU A 44 -10.11 -0.89 -2.98
CA LEU A 44 -10.18 -2.34 -3.03
C LEU A 44 -11.57 -2.87 -2.62
N THR A 45 -12.20 -2.25 -1.64
CA THR A 45 -13.56 -2.60 -1.20
C THR A 45 -14.59 -2.36 -2.30
N LEU A 46 -14.49 -1.24 -3.00
CA LEU A 46 -15.35 -0.94 -4.15
C LEU A 46 -15.09 -1.92 -5.30
N ALA A 47 -13.83 -2.18 -5.62
CA ALA A 47 -13.45 -3.14 -6.65
C ALA A 47 -13.95 -4.55 -6.33
N ALA A 48 -13.82 -5.01 -5.07
CA ALA A 48 -14.32 -6.31 -4.63
C ALA A 48 -15.83 -6.44 -4.81
N SER A 49 -16.58 -5.39 -4.52
CA SER A 49 -18.04 -5.37 -4.78
C SER A 49 -18.37 -5.47 -6.27
N GLY A 50 -17.59 -4.82 -7.13
CA GLY A 50 -17.74 -4.90 -8.58
C GLY A 50 -17.40 -6.28 -9.12
N VAL A 51 -16.30 -6.89 -8.64
CA VAL A 51 -15.90 -8.25 -9.03
C VAL A 51 -16.92 -9.29 -8.57
N SER A 52 -17.49 -9.15 -7.38
CA SER A 52 -18.54 -10.06 -6.90
C SER A 52 -19.80 -10.08 -7.80
N GLN A 53 -20.06 -9.00 -8.52
CA GLN A 53 -21.21 -8.88 -9.40
C GLN A 53 -20.88 -9.15 -10.87
N GLY A 54 -19.73 -8.71 -11.35
CA GLY A 54 -19.35 -8.74 -12.77
C GLY A 54 -18.18 -9.63 -13.14
N GLY A 55 -17.47 -10.21 -12.13
CA GLY A 55 -16.31 -11.08 -12.37
C GLY A 55 -15.21 -10.40 -13.20
N GLU A 56 -14.61 -11.15 -14.11
CA GLU A 56 -13.55 -10.66 -15.00
C GLU A 56 -14.01 -9.49 -15.88
N THR A 57 -15.27 -9.51 -16.34
CA THR A 57 -15.82 -8.44 -17.20
C THR A 57 -15.76 -7.07 -16.49
N TYR A 58 -15.94 -7.05 -15.19
CA TYR A 58 -15.79 -5.81 -14.41
C TYR A 58 -14.33 -5.37 -14.36
N LEU A 59 -13.39 -6.29 -14.14
CA LEU A 59 -11.95 -5.98 -14.12
C LEU A 59 -11.46 -5.42 -15.45
N ASP A 60 -11.99 -5.88 -16.58
CA ASP A 60 -11.68 -5.34 -17.92
C ASP A 60 -12.11 -3.88 -18.11
N THR A 61 -13.08 -3.41 -17.31
CA THR A 61 -13.55 -2.02 -17.39
C THR A 61 -12.73 -1.05 -16.54
N ILE A 62 -11.87 -1.56 -15.65
CA ILE A 62 -11.07 -0.74 -14.76
C ILE A 62 -9.85 -0.19 -15.49
N ASP A 63 -9.66 1.14 -15.43
CA ASP A 63 -8.43 1.77 -15.91
C ASP A 63 -7.25 1.37 -15.00
N SER A 64 -6.42 0.45 -15.51
CA SER A 64 -5.27 -0.11 -14.79
C SER A 64 -4.05 0.81 -14.71
N ASN A 65 -4.15 2.07 -15.17
CA ASN A 65 -3.01 2.99 -15.15
C ASN A 65 -2.64 3.45 -13.73
N ARG A 66 -3.60 3.46 -12.84
CA ARG A 66 -3.40 3.96 -11.47
C ARG A 66 -3.13 2.87 -10.45
N TYR A 67 -3.83 1.74 -10.57
CA TYR A 67 -3.73 0.61 -9.65
C TYR A 67 -3.64 -0.70 -10.43
N ARG A 68 -2.85 -1.63 -9.92
CA ARG A 68 -2.83 -3.00 -10.39
C ARG A 68 -3.75 -3.82 -9.52
N LEU A 69 -4.71 -4.51 -10.12
CA LEU A 69 -5.61 -5.44 -9.47
C LEU A 69 -5.28 -6.87 -9.90
N THR A 70 -5.17 -7.75 -8.91
CA THR A 70 -4.92 -9.18 -9.11
C THR A 70 -5.99 -9.97 -8.39
N TRP A 71 -6.73 -10.81 -9.12
CA TRP A 71 -7.71 -11.72 -8.54
C TRP A 71 -7.10 -13.09 -8.38
N ILE A 72 -7.20 -13.67 -7.18
CA ILE A 72 -6.44 -14.83 -6.74
C ILE A 72 -7.41 -15.85 -6.15
N ALA A 73 -7.32 -17.10 -6.61
CA ALA A 73 -8.09 -18.21 -6.06
C ALA A 73 -7.66 -18.53 -4.61
N PRO A 74 -8.49 -19.25 -3.83
CA PRO A 74 -8.15 -19.61 -2.44
C PRO A 74 -6.85 -20.42 -2.28
N ASP A 75 -6.42 -21.13 -3.33
CA ASP A 75 -5.17 -21.89 -3.38
C ASP A 75 -3.94 -21.04 -3.78
N GLY A 76 -4.15 -19.73 -4.05
CA GLY A 76 -3.12 -18.80 -4.46
C GLY A 76 -2.88 -18.71 -5.97
N THR A 77 -3.63 -19.46 -6.78
CA THR A 77 -3.55 -19.36 -8.24
C THR A 77 -4.09 -18.02 -8.70
N VAL A 78 -3.36 -17.32 -9.57
CA VAL A 78 -3.82 -16.06 -10.14
C VAL A 78 -4.87 -16.33 -11.20
N LEU A 79 -6.09 -15.81 -11.00
CA LEU A 79 -7.21 -15.95 -11.93
C LEU A 79 -7.19 -14.85 -13.00
N TYR A 80 -6.88 -13.62 -12.55
CA TYR A 80 -6.87 -12.45 -13.41
C TYR A 80 -5.90 -11.40 -12.88
N ASP A 81 -5.27 -10.65 -13.78
CA ASP A 81 -4.43 -9.49 -13.43
C ASP A 81 -4.59 -8.39 -14.48
N THR A 82 -4.75 -7.15 -14.04
CA THR A 82 -5.01 -6.01 -14.96
C THR A 82 -3.79 -5.59 -15.78
N GLN A 83 -2.57 -6.02 -15.43
CA GLN A 83 -1.33 -5.57 -16.07
C GLN A 83 -0.47 -6.70 -16.64
N ALA A 84 -0.74 -7.95 -16.30
CA ALA A 84 0.04 -9.10 -16.74
C ALA A 84 -0.86 -10.28 -17.11
N ASP A 85 -0.35 -11.19 -17.93
CA ASP A 85 -1.02 -12.44 -18.23
C ASP A 85 -1.00 -13.35 -17.00
N ALA A 86 -2.18 -13.62 -16.43
CA ALA A 86 -2.35 -14.46 -15.26
C ALA A 86 -1.76 -15.87 -15.44
N SER A 87 -1.78 -16.42 -16.66
CA SER A 87 -1.25 -17.75 -16.97
C SER A 87 0.27 -17.85 -16.80
N THR A 88 0.98 -16.73 -16.85
CA THR A 88 2.44 -16.66 -16.68
C THR A 88 2.87 -16.34 -15.27
N MET A 89 1.93 -16.07 -14.38
CA MET A 89 2.23 -15.63 -13.02
C MET A 89 2.44 -16.83 -12.08
N GLU A 90 3.38 -16.66 -11.16
CA GLU A 90 3.60 -17.63 -10.08
C GLU A 90 2.43 -17.63 -9.10
N ASN A 91 2.30 -18.74 -8.35
CA ASN A 91 1.31 -18.82 -7.28
C ASN A 91 1.58 -17.78 -6.18
N HIS A 92 0.53 -17.07 -5.76
CA HIS A 92 0.59 -15.96 -4.81
C HIS A 92 0.23 -16.35 -3.36
N ALA A 93 0.01 -17.63 -3.06
CA ALA A 93 -0.33 -18.10 -1.72
C ALA A 93 0.71 -17.73 -0.64
N SER A 94 1.99 -17.59 -1.03
CA SER A 94 3.08 -17.23 -0.12
C SER A 94 3.22 -15.72 0.13
N ARG A 95 2.42 -14.89 -0.55
CA ARG A 95 2.46 -13.43 -0.38
C ARG A 95 1.85 -13.05 0.96
N GLU A 96 2.56 -12.22 1.72
CA GLU A 96 2.19 -11.86 3.09
C GLU A 96 0.77 -11.26 3.17
N GLU A 97 0.45 -10.31 2.30
CA GLU A 97 -0.86 -9.68 2.22
C GLU A 97 -1.97 -10.67 1.87
N VAL A 98 -1.67 -11.68 1.04
CA VAL A 98 -2.63 -12.72 0.66
C VAL A 98 -2.87 -13.68 1.84
N GLN A 99 -1.81 -14.10 2.53
CA GLN A 99 -1.93 -14.95 3.73
C GLN A 99 -2.74 -14.26 4.82
N GLN A 100 -2.48 -12.98 5.06
CA GLN A 100 -3.25 -12.19 6.02
C GLN A 100 -4.72 -12.09 5.61
N ALA A 101 -5.01 -11.82 4.34
CA ALA A 101 -6.38 -11.74 3.83
C ALA A 101 -7.12 -13.08 3.96
N LEU A 102 -6.48 -14.20 3.64
CA LEU A 102 -7.07 -15.54 3.80
C LEU A 102 -7.37 -15.86 5.27
N ALA A 103 -6.50 -15.46 6.20
CA ALA A 103 -6.65 -15.73 7.63
C ALA A 103 -7.63 -14.77 8.33
N ALA A 104 -7.52 -13.45 8.07
CA ALA A 104 -8.21 -12.40 8.81
C ALA A 104 -9.26 -11.63 8.00
N GLY A 105 -9.38 -11.90 6.69
CA GLY A 105 -10.28 -11.19 5.78
C GLY A 105 -9.62 -10.03 5.03
N GLU A 106 -8.63 -9.39 5.61
CA GLU A 106 -7.84 -8.32 4.99
C GLU A 106 -6.36 -8.50 5.28
N GLY A 107 -5.51 -8.02 4.38
CA GLY A 107 -4.07 -8.05 4.54
C GLY A 107 -3.41 -6.85 3.88
N GLU A 108 -2.26 -6.48 4.42
CA GLU A 108 -1.43 -5.40 3.88
C GLU A 108 0.04 -5.76 4.01
N SER A 109 0.79 -5.47 2.98
CA SER A 109 2.25 -5.51 3.04
C SER A 109 2.85 -4.36 2.25
N SER A 110 4.10 -4.05 2.53
CA SER A 110 4.82 -3.06 1.76
C SER A 110 6.21 -3.58 1.42
N ARG A 111 6.63 -3.37 0.18
CA ARG A 111 7.95 -3.78 -0.30
C ARG A 111 8.67 -2.59 -0.87
N TYR A 112 9.93 -2.46 -0.50
CA TYR A 112 10.80 -1.43 -1.03
C TYR A 112 11.57 -2.00 -2.23
N SER A 113 11.40 -1.38 -3.39
CA SER A 113 12.20 -1.72 -4.57
C SER A 113 13.54 -0.99 -4.46
N GLN A 114 14.62 -1.73 -4.24
CA GLN A 114 15.98 -1.17 -4.23
C GLN A 114 16.39 -0.61 -5.60
N THR A 115 15.80 -1.12 -6.66
CA THR A 115 16.12 -0.71 -8.03
C THR A 115 15.44 0.59 -8.43
N LEU A 116 14.19 0.78 -7.98
CA LEU A 116 13.38 1.95 -8.32
C LEU A 116 13.36 3.01 -7.20
N LEU A 117 13.93 2.70 -6.02
CA LEU A 117 13.87 3.55 -4.82
C LEU A 117 12.43 3.91 -4.42
N GLU A 118 11.46 3.06 -4.76
CA GLU A 118 10.05 3.26 -4.50
C GLU A 118 9.51 2.21 -3.53
N LYS A 119 8.63 2.63 -2.64
CA LYS A 119 7.88 1.77 -1.74
C LYS A 119 6.54 1.45 -2.36
N THR A 120 6.31 0.18 -2.69
CA THR A 120 5.02 -0.31 -3.17
C THR A 120 4.20 -0.84 -2.00
N ILE A 121 2.97 -0.39 -1.87
CA ILE A 121 2.01 -0.87 -0.89
C ILE A 121 1.07 -1.86 -1.58
N TYR A 122 0.86 -2.99 -0.93
CA TYR A 122 -0.06 -4.05 -1.36
C TYR A 122 -1.14 -4.20 -0.31
N VAL A 123 -2.39 -4.17 -0.74
CA VAL A 123 -3.55 -4.50 0.09
C VAL A 123 -4.29 -5.67 -0.54
N ALA A 124 -4.83 -6.55 0.29
CA ALA A 124 -5.58 -7.72 -0.14
C ALA A 124 -6.85 -7.87 0.70
N ARG A 125 -7.93 -8.35 0.08
CA ARG A 125 -9.20 -8.60 0.73
C ARG A 125 -9.75 -9.94 0.27
N ARG A 126 -10.15 -10.76 1.25
CA ARG A 126 -10.86 -12.02 0.97
C ARG A 126 -12.31 -11.70 0.62
N MET A 127 -12.77 -12.32 -0.46
CA MET A 127 -14.14 -12.24 -0.95
C MET A 127 -15.00 -13.36 -0.34
N ASP A 128 -16.33 -13.28 -0.52
CA ASP A 128 -17.27 -14.23 0.10
C ASP A 128 -17.14 -15.66 -0.48
N ASP A 129 -16.65 -15.79 -1.70
CA ASP A 129 -16.33 -17.07 -2.35
C ASP A 129 -15.00 -17.69 -1.90
N GLY A 130 -14.27 -17.03 -1.00
CA GLY A 130 -12.97 -17.44 -0.49
C GLY A 130 -11.79 -17.00 -1.38
N SER A 131 -12.02 -16.43 -2.56
CA SER A 131 -10.96 -15.82 -3.36
C SER A 131 -10.45 -14.53 -2.73
N VAL A 132 -9.32 -14.04 -3.23
CA VAL A 132 -8.68 -12.82 -2.74
C VAL A 132 -8.54 -11.82 -3.87
N LEU A 133 -8.99 -10.59 -3.67
CA LEU A 133 -8.67 -9.47 -4.53
C LEU A 133 -7.52 -8.69 -3.89
N ARG A 134 -6.49 -8.42 -4.68
CA ARG A 134 -5.28 -7.72 -4.25
C ARG A 134 -5.05 -6.50 -5.11
#